data_e0ca80b9b992b720cd9bc3e0177ced6f
#
_entry.id   e0ca80b9b992b720cd9bc3e0177ced6f
#
_cell.length_a   1.000
_cell.length_b   1.000
_cell.length_c   1.000
_cell.angle_alpha   90.00
_cell.angle_beta   90.00
_cell.angle_gamma   90.00
#
_symmetry.space_group_name_H-M   'P 1'
#
loop_
_entity.id
_entity.type
_entity.pdbx_description
1 polymer ?
#
loop_
_entity_poly.entity_id
_entity_poly.type
_entity_poly.pdbx_seq_one_letter_code
_entity_poly.pdbx_strand_id
1 'polypeptide(L)'
;MQTLAQLNSGKYSDITHLTLSENLTEFPQKIFSLANSLEVLDLANNKLTALPCEFSSMKKLKILFLTNNNFKSIPEVLAACPQLEMISFKGNQLSRVDEDVLPTGTRWLILTDNKISALPHSVGKLSRLQKLALAGNQLQQLPDSMQNCKNLELIRLSANQLVTLPDWLFQLPKLAWLAFSGNKLTRSVQPVIDQMTSVSQQDFQLKQKLGEGASGIIHQATWLTKPITIDSDDDIAVKIFKGEITSDGYPIDELNNCLQAGEHKNLIKVIAKIMSKEQLALIMELIPQRFYNLGLPPSLTSCTRDTFPKSATLTTSQIIKIVLSMADTLRHLHENKVSHGDIYAHNTMVDENANMLFGDFGAASNLKVLPATQQKAMQAIEVRALGCLLDDLLPLSLHLENTAQYQALLIIKERCMQADTFKSPTFIAIVEQLKVHV
;
A
#
# COMPACT_ATOMS: atom_id res chain seq x y z
N MET A 1 -26.10 2.95 -9.05
CA MET A 1 -25.86 1.73 -8.25
C MET A 1 -26.77 0.63 -8.72
N GLN A 2 -26.27 -0.59 -8.78
CA GLN A 2 -27.09 -1.78 -9.03
C GLN A 2 -27.83 -2.14 -7.75
N THR A 3 -29.07 -2.65 -7.88
CA THR A 3 -29.92 -2.97 -6.72
C THR A 3 -30.41 -4.41 -6.74
N LEU A 4 -30.71 -4.94 -5.55
CA LEU A 4 -31.29 -6.29 -5.40
C LEU A 4 -32.65 -6.39 -6.13
N ALA A 5 -33.47 -5.33 -6.08
CA ALA A 5 -34.73 -5.28 -6.78
C ALA A 5 -34.55 -5.43 -8.30
N GLN A 6 -33.55 -4.74 -8.88
CA GLN A 6 -33.22 -4.86 -10.30
C GLN A 6 -32.67 -6.26 -10.65
N LEU A 7 -31.87 -6.86 -9.77
CA LEU A 7 -31.40 -8.24 -9.94
C LEU A 7 -32.59 -9.21 -9.95
N ASN A 8 -33.50 -9.08 -8.98
CA ASN A 8 -34.68 -9.95 -8.86
C ASN A 8 -35.64 -9.81 -10.04
N SER A 9 -35.77 -8.61 -10.62
CA SER A 9 -36.61 -8.37 -11.81
C SER A 9 -36.04 -8.96 -13.11
N GLY A 10 -34.81 -9.53 -13.07
CA GLY A 10 -34.14 -10.06 -14.26
C GLY A 10 -33.55 -8.96 -15.18
N LYS A 11 -33.41 -7.73 -14.68
CA LYS A 11 -32.82 -6.61 -15.45
C LYS A 11 -31.38 -6.87 -15.88
N TYR A 12 -30.67 -7.73 -15.14
CA TYR A 12 -29.27 -8.09 -15.40
C TYR A 12 -29.20 -9.48 -16.03
N SER A 13 -28.84 -9.55 -17.30
CA SER A 13 -28.43 -10.77 -17.98
C SER A 13 -26.99 -10.57 -18.49
N ASP A 14 -26.16 -11.59 -18.36
CA ASP A 14 -24.80 -11.64 -18.94
C ASP A 14 -23.85 -10.52 -18.51
N ILE A 15 -24.12 -9.84 -17.39
CA ILE A 15 -23.19 -8.85 -16.83
C ILE A 15 -21.96 -9.54 -16.26
N THR A 16 -20.81 -8.88 -16.39
CA THR A 16 -19.53 -9.34 -15.85
C THR A 16 -19.21 -8.77 -14.48
N HIS A 17 -19.88 -7.68 -14.07
CA HIS A 17 -19.66 -6.98 -12.80
C HIS A 17 -20.98 -6.73 -12.09
N LEU A 18 -21.08 -7.13 -10.82
CA LEU A 18 -22.22 -6.85 -9.96
C LEU A 18 -21.72 -6.27 -8.61
N THR A 19 -22.30 -5.12 -8.22
CA THR A 19 -22.09 -4.47 -6.94
C THR A 19 -23.41 -4.29 -6.22
N LEU A 20 -23.55 -4.89 -5.02
CA LEU A 20 -24.74 -4.75 -4.16
C LEU A 20 -24.31 -4.38 -2.73
N SER A 21 -24.79 -3.23 -2.26
CA SER A 21 -24.53 -2.72 -0.89
C SER A 21 -25.84 -2.21 -0.31
N GLU A 22 -26.64 -3.14 0.25
CA GLU A 22 -28.01 -2.88 0.70
C GLU A 22 -28.33 -3.49 2.08
N ASN A 23 -27.30 -3.55 2.97
CA ASN A 23 -27.41 -4.18 4.29
C ASN A 23 -27.85 -5.65 4.24
N LEU A 24 -27.45 -6.40 3.21
CA LEU A 24 -27.80 -7.79 3.02
C LEU A 24 -27.33 -8.64 4.22
N THR A 25 -28.22 -9.44 4.78
CA THR A 25 -27.93 -10.40 5.85
C THR A 25 -27.70 -11.82 5.31
N GLU A 26 -28.21 -12.10 4.13
CA GLU A 26 -28.09 -13.39 3.42
C GLU A 26 -27.64 -13.17 1.99
N PHE A 27 -26.96 -14.18 1.44
CA PHE A 27 -26.51 -14.15 0.06
C PHE A 27 -27.71 -14.24 -0.90
N PRO A 28 -27.89 -13.27 -1.85
CA PRO A 28 -29.01 -13.27 -2.78
C PRO A 28 -28.90 -14.41 -3.80
N GLN A 29 -29.74 -15.43 -3.66
CA GLN A 29 -29.72 -16.62 -4.52
C GLN A 29 -29.84 -16.30 -6.03
N LYS A 30 -30.49 -15.20 -6.37
CA LYS A 30 -30.63 -14.74 -7.77
C LYS A 30 -29.29 -14.43 -8.45
N ILE A 31 -28.20 -14.18 -7.70
CA ILE A 31 -26.85 -14.00 -8.25
C ILE A 31 -26.42 -15.23 -9.06
N PHE A 32 -26.85 -16.44 -8.70
CA PHE A 32 -26.50 -17.65 -9.45
C PHE A 32 -27.00 -17.66 -10.89
N SER A 33 -28.04 -16.87 -11.23
CA SER A 33 -28.44 -16.71 -12.65
C SER A 33 -27.33 -16.09 -13.50
N LEU A 34 -26.33 -15.46 -12.90
CA LEU A 34 -25.18 -14.82 -13.55
C LEU A 34 -23.91 -15.70 -13.52
N ALA A 35 -23.99 -16.95 -13.06
CA ALA A 35 -22.81 -17.80 -12.85
C ALA A 35 -21.97 -18.03 -14.13
N ASN A 36 -22.59 -17.93 -15.30
CA ASN A 36 -21.93 -18.12 -16.60
C ASN A 36 -21.26 -16.84 -17.15
N SER A 37 -21.50 -15.66 -16.57
CA SER A 37 -20.97 -14.39 -17.06
C SER A 37 -20.18 -13.60 -16.02
N LEU A 38 -20.53 -13.72 -14.72
CA LEU A 38 -19.99 -12.84 -13.67
C LEU A 38 -18.51 -13.11 -13.37
N GLU A 39 -17.70 -12.08 -13.54
CA GLU A 39 -16.26 -12.10 -13.25
C GLU A 39 -15.91 -11.33 -11.97
N VAL A 40 -16.66 -10.29 -11.64
CA VAL A 40 -16.45 -9.46 -10.45
C VAL A 40 -17.74 -9.36 -9.65
N LEU A 41 -17.68 -9.77 -8.38
CA LEU A 41 -18.77 -9.66 -7.43
C LEU A 41 -18.33 -8.81 -6.24
N ASP A 42 -18.97 -7.66 -6.08
CA ASP A 42 -18.77 -6.78 -4.94
C ASP A 42 -20.00 -6.77 -4.04
N LEU A 43 -19.86 -7.37 -2.86
CA LEU A 43 -20.85 -7.42 -1.78
C LEU A 43 -20.33 -6.68 -0.54
N ALA A 44 -19.47 -5.67 -0.72
CA ALA A 44 -18.95 -4.86 0.38
C ALA A 44 -20.07 -4.07 1.08
N ASN A 45 -19.81 -3.74 2.37
CA ASN A 45 -20.71 -2.96 3.22
C ASN A 45 -22.11 -3.61 3.39
N ASN A 46 -22.13 -4.90 3.66
CA ASN A 46 -23.32 -5.66 3.99
C ASN A 46 -23.20 -6.30 5.38
N LYS A 47 -24.08 -7.24 5.72
CA LYS A 47 -24.10 -7.95 7.01
C LYS A 47 -24.01 -9.48 6.83
N LEU A 48 -23.38 -9.90 5.73
CA LEU A 48 -23.24 -11.32 5.39
C LEU A 48 -22.34 -12.04 6.39
N THR A 49 -22.70 -13.28 6.72
CA THR A 49 -21.95 -14.16 7.63
C THR A 49 -21.47 -15.44 6.96
N ALA A 50 -22.06 -15.81 5.83
CA ALA A 50 -21.77 -17.06 5.11
C ALA A 50 -22.00 -16.89 3.60
N LEU A 51 -21.42 -17.79 2.83
CA LEU A 51 -21.76 -18.04 1.42
C LEU A 51 -22.41 -19.43 1.31
N PRO A 52 -23.41 -19.60 0.44
CA PRO A 52 -24.05 -20.92 0.24
C PRO A 52 -23.11 -21.88 -0.50
N CYS A 53 -23.35 -23.20 -0.38
CA CYS A 53 -22.52 -24.22 -0.99
C CYS A 53 -22.55 -24.16 -2.53
N GLU A 54 -23.65 -23.67 -3.11
CA GLU A 54 -23.82 -23.45 -4.54
C GLU A 54 -22.87 -22.35 -5.08
N PHE A 55 -22.20 -21.58 -4.21
CA PHE A 55 -21.23 -20.55 -4.63
C PHE A 55 -20.10 -21.14 -5.50
N SER A 56 -19.79 -22.42 -5.33
CA SER A 56 -18.86 -23.15 -6.19
C SER A 56 -19.28 -23.22 -7.68
N SER A 57 -20.54 -22.90 -8.00
CA SER A 57 -21.02 -22.80 -9.39
C SER A 57 -20.52 -21.55 -10.13
N MET A 58 -20.00 -20.56 -9.41
CA MET A 58 -19.49 -19.29 -9.97
C MET A 58 -18.14 -19.48 -10.67
N LYS A 59 -18.11 -20.29 -11.75
CA LYS A 59 -16.86 -20.75 -12.39
C LYS A 59 -16.05 -19.65 -13.09
N LYS A 60 -16.68 -18.53 -13.45
CA LYS A 60 -16.00 -17.41 -14.09
C LYS A 60 -15.57 -16.31 -13.13
N LEU A 61 -15.94 -16.42 -11.85
CA LEU A 61 -15.65 -15.40 -10.86
C LEU A 61 -14.14 -15.29 -10.61
N LYS A 62 -13.59 -14.12 -10.85
CA LYS A 62 -12.16 -13.78 -10.67
C LYS A 62 -11.92 -12.95 -9.43
N ILE A 63 -12.87 -12.07 -9.08
CA ILE A 63 -12.73 -11.07 -8.02
C ILE A 63 -13.96 -11.11 -7.12
N LEU A 64 -13.73 -11.22 -5.81
CA LEU A 64 -14.75 -11.22 -4.77
C LEU A 64 -14.43 -10.23 -3.66
N PHE A 65 -15.28 -9.21 -3.51
CA PHE A 65 -15.21 -8.27 -2.39
C PHE A 65 -16.30 -8.59 -1.37
N LEU A 66 -15.89 -8.93 -0.16
CA LEU A 66 -16.72 -9.12 1.03
C LEU A 66 -16.29 -8.16 2.15
N THR A 67 -15.71 -7.02 1.79
CA THR A 67 -15.25 -5.97 2.70
C THR A 67 -16.39 -5.47 3.58
N ASN A 68 -16.12 -5.22 4.88
CA ASN A 68 -17.11 -4.71 5.84
C ASN A 68 -18.39 -5.55 5.89
N ASN A 69 -18.23 -6.82 6.24
CA ASN A 69 -19.29 -7.79 6.51
C ASN A 69 -19.09 -8.42 7.91
N ASN A 70 -19.78 -9.52 8.20
CA ASN A 70 -19.77 -10.18 9.52
C ASN A 70 -19.19 -11.60 9.49
N PHE A 71 -18.33 -11.93 8.52
CA PHE A 71 -17.71 -13.26 8.44
C PHE A 71 -16.78 -13.51 9.62
N LYS A 72 -16.88 -14.69 10.25
CA LYS A 72 -16.01 -15.15 11.33
C LYS A 72 -14.95 -16.15 10.86
N SER A 73 -15.16 -16.77 9.72
CA SER A 73 -14.22 -17.65 9.02
C SER A 73 -14.34 -17.44 7.50
N ILE A 74 -13.33 -17.83 6.76
CA ILE A 74 -13.38 -17.87 5.29
C ILE A 74 -14.24 -19.07 4.89
N PRO A 75 -15.29 -18.89 4.05
CA PRO A 75 -16.12 -19.99 3.58
C PRO A 75 -15.33 -21.03 2.78
N GLU A 76 -15.39 -22.31 3.16
CA GLU A 76 -14.68 -23.41 2.51
C GLU A 76 -15.03 -23.56 1.01
N VAL A 77 -16.23 -23.15 0.63
CA VAL A 77 -16.70 -23.20 -0.76
C VAL A 77 -15.82 -22.40 -1.72
N LEU A 78 -15.06 -21.42 -1.23
CA LEU A 78 -14.15 -20.60 -2.06
C LEU A 78 -13.03 -21.45 -2.67
N ALA A 79 -12.54 -22.47 -1.98
CA ALA A 79 -11.53 -23.40 -2.50
C ALA A 79 -11.95 -24.06 -3.82
N ALA A 80 -13.26 -24.21 -4.05
CA ALA A 80 -13.83 -24.79 -5.26
C ALA A 80 -14.08 -23.78 -6.39
N CYS A 81 -13.65 -22.52 -6.26
CA CYS A 81 -13.78 -21.47 -7.26
C CYS A 81 -12.47 -21.32 -8.06
N PRO A 82 -12.28 -22.00 -9.20
CA PRO A 82 -10.95 -22.21 -9.80
C PRO A 82 -10.34 -20.97 -10.43
N GLN A 83 -11.16 -19.97 -10.79
CA GLN A 83 -10.68 -18.72 -11.42
C GLN A 83 -10.59 -17.56 -10.43
N LEU A 84 -10.94 -17.76 -9.16
CA LEU A 84 -10.92 -16.72 -8.16
C LEU A 84 -9.46 -16.37 -7.79
N GLU A 85 -9.05 -15.16 -8.20
CA GLU A 85 -7.68 -14.66 -8.04
C GLU A 85 -7.57 -13.57 -6.98
N MET A 86 -8.63 -12.79 -6.77
CA MET A 86 -8.65 -11.69 -5.81
C MET A 86 -9.79 -11.86 -4.83
N ILE A 87 -9.45 -11.81 -3.52
CA ILE A 87 -10.40 -12.02 -2.44
C ILE A 87 -10.16 -10.95 -1.37
N SER A 88 -11.22 -10.25 -0.96
CA SER A 88 -11.19 -9.31 0.15
C SER A 88 -12.20 -9.62 1.22
N PHE A 89 -11.71 -9.83 2.44
CA PHE A 89 -12.47 -9.85 3.69
C PHE A 89 -12.06 -8.71 4.64
N LYS A 90 -11.60 -7.58 4.11
CA LYS A 90 -11.25 -6.42 4.94
C LYS A 90 -12.42 -6.02 5.84
N GLY A 91 -12.13 -5.67 7.13
CA GLY A 91 -13.16 -5.18 8.05
C GLY A 91 -14.23 -6.23 8.40
N ASN A 92 -13.82 -7.47 8.64
CA ASN A 92 -14.69 -8.54 9.09
C ASN A 92 -14.35 -8.97 10.53
N GLN A 93 -14.79 -10.14 10.93
CA GLN A 93 -14.55 -10.69 12.26
C GLN A 93 -13.79 -12.03 12.21
N LEU A 94 -12.97 -12.21 11.15
CA LEU A 94 -12.21 -13.45 11.00
C LEU A 94 -11.25 -13.63 12.17
N SER A 95 -11.35 -14.75 12.90
CA SER A 95 -10.44 -15.08 14.00
C SER A 95 -9.35 -16.07 13.60
N ARG A 96 -9.56 -16.81 12.51
CA ARG A 96 -8.63 -17.78 11.92
C ARG A 96 -8.85 -17.89 10.42
N VAL A 97 -7.86 -18.43 9.75
CA VAL A 97 -7.92 -18.93 8.38
C VAL A 97 -7.67 -20.43 8.47
N ASP A 98 -8.63 -21.25 8.03
CA ASP A 98 -8.52 -22.70 8.09
C ASP A 98 -7.62 -23.22 6.95
N GLU A 99 -7.14 -24.46 7.06
CA GLU A 99 -6.30 -25.08 6.02
C GLU A 99 -7.10 -25.27 4.72
N ASP A 100 -6.43 -25.02 3.60
CA ASP A 100 -6.93 -25.30 2.24
C ASP A 100 -8.27 -24.62 1.84
N VAL A 101 -8.69 -23.57 2.55
CA VAL A 101 -9.93 -22.82 2.25
C VAL A 101 -9.79 -21.80 1.11
N LEU A 102 -8.56 -21.49 0.72
CA LEU A 102 -8.27 -20.51 -0.33
C LEU A 102 -8.01 -21.21 -1.66
N PRO A 103 -8.55 -20.69 -2.78
CA PRO A 103 -8.20 -21.19 -4.11
C PRO A 103 -6.71 -21.11 -4.36
N THR A 104 -6.11 -22.15 -4.94
CA THR A 104 -4.66 -22.14 -5.27
C THR A 104 -4.27 -21.09 -6.31
N GLY A 105 -5.25 -20.58 -7.08
CA GLY A 105 -5.11 -19.47 -8.02
C GLY A 105 -5.03 -18.09 -7.37
N THR A 106 -5.20 -17.96 -6.05
CA THR A 106 -5.23 -16.67 -5.35
C THR A 106 -3.94 -15.88 -5.60
N ARG A 107 -4.10 -14.67 -6.12
CA ARG A 107 -3.05 -13.73 -6.45
C ARG A 107 -3.04 -12.52 -5.53
N TRP A 108 -4.22 -12.09 -5.10
CA TRP A 108 -4.38 -10.94 -4.21
C TRP A 108 -5.35 -11.28 -3.07
N LEU A 109 -4.85 -11.28 -1.83
CA LEU A 109 -5.60 -11.61 -0.63
C LEU A 109 -5.58 -10.42 0.34
N ILE A 110 -6.77 -9.91 0.68
CA ILE A 110 -6.95 -8.79 1.60
C ILE A 110 -7.73 -9.27 2.82
N LEU A 111 -7.04 -9.33 3.95
CA LEU A 111 -7.56 -9.74 5.27
C LEU A 111 -7.35 -8.64 6.32
N THR A 112 -7.09 -7.40 5.89
CA THR A 112 -6.89 -6.23 6.75
C THR A 112 -8.07 -6.03 7.70
N ASP A 113 -7.79 -5.59 8.94
CA ASP A 113 -8.79 -5.26 9.95
C ASP A 113 -9.71 -6.45 10.27
N ASN A 114 -9.09 -7.48 10.89
CA ASN A 114 -9.73 -8.68 11.39
C ASN A 114 -9.14 -9.08 12.76
N LYS A 115 -9.40 -10.29 13.22
CA LYS A 115 -8.92 -10.82 14.51
C LYS A 115 -8.06 -12.08 14.33
N ILE A 116 -7.40 -12.22 13.18
CA ILE A 116 -6.64 -13.43 12.81
C ILE A 116 -5.38 -13.52 13.69
N SER A 117 -5.26 -14.60 14.45
CA SER A 117 -4.13 -14.85 15.34
C SER A 117 -3.02 -15.72 14.72
N ALA A 118 -3.36 -16.51 13.69
CA ALA A 118 -2.41 -17.34 12.96
C ALA A 118 -2.89 -17.56 11.52
N LEU A 119 -1.93 -17.78 10.61
CA LEU A 119 -2.18 -18.24 9.25
C LEU A 119 -1.91 -19.75 9.15
N PRO A 120 -2.67 -20.48 8.30
CA PRO A 120 -2.47 -21.91 8.08
C PRO A 120 -1.19 -22.19 7.27
N HIS A 121 -0.66 -23.40 7.37
CA HIS A 121 0.47 -23.81 6.55
C HIS A 121 0.13 -23.86 5.05
N SER A 122 -1.12 -24.07 4.69
CA SER A 122 -1.59 -24.09 3.29
C SER A 122 -1.44 -22.76 2.55
N VAL A 123 -1.24 -21.63 3.26
CA VAL A 123 -0.89 -20.35 2.60
C VAL A 123 0.38 -20.49 1.74
N GLY A 124 1.33 -21.34 2.16
CA GLY A 124 2.53 -21.64 1.37
C GLY A 124 2.28 -22.36 0.04
N LYS A 125 1.06 -22.88 -0.19
CA LYS A 125 0.64 -23.49 -1.47
C LYS A 125 0.18 -22.47 -2.51
N LEU A 126 -0.02 -21.19 -2.09
CA LEU A 126 -0.48 -20.12 -2.97
C LEU A 126 0.68 -19.57 -3.83
N SER A 127 1.12 -20.39 -4.77
CA SER A 127 2.29 -20.08 -5.61
C SER A 127 2.12 -18.83 -6.48
N ARG A 128 0.87 -18.40 -6.75
CA ARG A 128 0.54 -17.18 -7.52
C ARG A 128 0.39 -15.93 -6.65
N LEU A 129 0.47 -16.04 -5.32
CA LEU A 129 0.24 -14.91 -4.41
C LEU A 129 1.26 -13.80 -4.65
N GLN A 130 0.77 -12.62 -5.06
CA GLN A 130 1.53 -11.40 -5.31
C GLN A 130 1.32 -10.36 -4.20
N LYS A 131 0.08 -10.21 -3.70
CA LYS A 131 -0.27 -9.20 -2.71
C LYS A 131 -1.00 -9.83 -1.54
N LEU A 132 -0.49 -9.59 -0.33
CA LEU A 132 -1.07 -10.05 0.93
C LEU A 132 -1.20 -8.90 1.92
N ALA A 133 -2.43 -8.50 2.23
CA ALA A 133 -2.71 -7.44 3.18
C ALA A 133 -3.29 -8.01 4.47
N LEU A 134 -2.55 -7.89 5.57
CA LEU A 134 -2.83 -8.46 6.90
C LEU A 134 -2.79 -7.40 8.01
N ALA A 135 -2.68 -6.11 7.67
CA ALA A 135 -2.63 -5.04 8.66
C ALA A 135 -3.85 -5.08 9.60
N GLY A 136 -3.68 -4.76 10.89
CA GLY A 136 -4.78 -4.73 11.84
C GLY A 136 -5.33 -6.12 12.20
N ASN A 137 -4.44 -7.08 12.48
CA ASN A 137 -4.79 -8.42 12.96
C ASN A 137 -4.10 -8.73 14.30
N GLN A 138 -4.06 -9.98 14.69
CA GLN A 138 -3.48 -10.44 15.96
C GLN A 138 -2.36 -11.46 15.75
N LEU A 139 -1.71 -11.45 14.58
CA LEU A 139 -0.67 -12.40 14.22
C LEU A 139 0.53 -12.28 15.15
N GLN A 140 0.96 -13.41 15.72
CA GLN A 140 2.14 -13.49 16.59
C GLN A 140 3.39 -13.93 15.83
N GLN A 141 3.21 -14.68 14.74
CA GLN A 141 4.26 -15.18 13.86
C GLN A 141 3.71 -15.45 12.46
N LEU A 142 4.59 -15.60 11.48
CA LEU A 142 4.27 -16.06 10.13
C LEU A 142 4.66 -17.54 9.99
N PRO A 143 3.86 -18.38 9.32
CA PRO A 143 4.22 -19.77 9.10
C PRO A 143 5.39 -19.89 8.10
N ASP A 144 6.35 -20.76 8.39
CA ASP A 144 7.55 -20.96 7.55
C ASP A 144 7.21 -21.41 6.11
N SER A 145 6.05 -22.05 5.93
CA SER A 145 5.57 -22.44 4.59
C SER A 145 5.44 -21.26 3.62
N MET A 146 5.22 -20.02 4.14
CA MET A 146 5.14 -18.82 3.30
C MET A 146 6.44 -18.51 2.54
N GLN A 147 7.58 -19.05 2.94
CA GLN A 147 8.82 -18.98 2.13
C GLN A 147 8.65 -19.53 0.72
N ASN A 148 7.60 -20.35 0.48
CA ASN A 148 7.26 -20.89 -0.82
C ASN A 148 6.45 -19.93 -1.71
N CYS A 149 5.94 -18.83 -1.17
CA CYS A 149 5.22 -17.79 -1.92
C CYS A 149 6.21 -16.93 -2.73
N LYS A 150 6.94 -17.55 -3.69
CA LYS A 150 8.04 -16.89 -4.43
C LYS A 150 7.60 -15.74 -5.34
N ASN A 151 6.29 -15.61 -5.59
CA ASN A 151 5.72 -14.49 -6.35
C ASN A 151 5.24 -13.33 -5.48
N LEU A 152 5.38 -13.41 -4.15
CA LEU A 152 4.94 -12.36 -3.24
C LEU A 152 5.79 -11.09 -3.45
N GLU A 153 5.12 -10.00 -3.81
CA GLU A 153 5.70 -8.69 -4.12
C GLU A 153 5.38 -7.67 -3.03
N LEU A 154 4.16 -7.76 -2.45
CA LEU A 154 3.70 -6.85 -1.40
C LEU A 154 3.13 -7.61 -0.22
N ILE A 155 3.58 -7.28 0.99
CA ILE A 155 2.99 -7.75 2.23
C ILE A 155 2.82 -6.61 3.25
N ARG A 156 1.61 -6.47 3.82
CA ARG A 156 1.27 -5.52 4.89
C ARG A 156 1.07 -6.28 6.19
N LEU A 157 1.98 -6.12 7.13
CA LEU A 157 1.98 -6.78 8.45
C LEU A 157 1.77 -5.82 9.61
N SER A 158 1.57 -4.53 9.34
CA SER A 158 1.43 -3.49 10.36
C SER A 158 0.27 -3.76 11.31
N ALA A 159 0.34 -3.21 12.52
CA ALA A 159 -0.72 -3.35 13.53
C ALA A 159 -1.09 -4.81 13.84
N ASN A 160 -0.07 -5.64 14.12
CA ASN A 160 -0.21 -7.02 14.55
C ASN A 160 0.48 -7.25 15.92
N GLN A 161 0.76 -8.49 16.28
CA GLN A 161 1.38 -8.90 17.53
C GLN A 161 2.77 -9.55 17.32
N LEU A 162 3.39 -9.37 16.15
CA LEU A 162 4.66 -9.98 15.79
C LEU A 162 5.77 -9.53 16.74
N VAL A 163 6.55 -10.46 17.27
CA VAL A 163 7.71 -10.20 18.15
C VAL A 163 9.02 -10.19 17.36
N THR A 164 9.06 -10.87 16.23
CA THR A 164 10.19 -10.94 15.29
C THR A 164 9.68 -11.09 13.88
N LEU A 165 10.50 -10.79 12.88
CA LEU A 165 10.27 -11.14 11.48
C LEU A 165 11.22 -12.27 11.09
N PRO A 166 10.74 -13.32 10.39
CA PRO A 166 11.59 -14.43 9.99
C PRO A 166 12.56 -14.03 8.87
N ASP A 167 13.76 -14.58 8.86
CA ASP A 167 14.80 -14.25 7.86
C ASP A 167 14.39 -14.59 6.43
N TRP A 168 13.62 -15.68 6.24
CA TRP A 168 13.13 -16.05 4.90
C TRP A 168 12.26 -14.97 4.25
N LEU A 169 11.58 -14.11 5.03
CA LEU A 169 10.76 -13.03 4.52
C LEU A 169 11.59 -12.05 3.67
N PHE A 170 12.79 -11.72 4.14
CA PHE A 170 13.71 -10.82 3.46
C PHE A 170 14.42 -11.47 2.26
N GLN A 171 14.29 -12.78 2.09
CA GLN A 171 14.88 -13.57 0.99
C GLN A 171 13.87 -13.86 -0.12
N LEU A 172 12.63 -13.41 -0.01
CA LEU A 172 11.63 -13.58 -1.06
C LEU A 172 12.07 -12.84 -2.34
N PRO A 173 12.16 -13.54 -3.48
CA PRO A 173 12.87 -13.04 -4.67
C PRO A 173 12.18 -11.86 -5.36
N LYS A 174 10.90 -11.62 -5.08
CA LYS A 174 10.10 -10.54 -5.70
C LYS A 174 9.58 -9.51 -4.70
N LEU A 175 9.82 -9.70 -3.40
CA LEU A 175 9.31 -8.77 -2.39
C LEU A 175 9.91 -7.38 -2.57
N ALA A 176 9.07 -6.39 -2.78
CA ALA A 176 9.42 -4.99 -3.02
C ALA A 176 8.75 -4.05 -2.00
N TRP A 177 7.61 -4.43 -1.45
CA TRP A 177 6.83 -3.59 -0.53
C TRP A 177 6.49 -4.35 0.75
N LEU A 178 7.15 -3.97 1.85
CA LEU A 178 6.99 -4.57 3.18
C LEU A 178 6.70 -3.47 4.20
N ALA A 179 5.60 -3.61 4.96
CA ALA A 179 5.26 -2.77 6.10
C ALA A 179 5.01 -3.61 7.34
N PHE A 180 5.55 -3.18 8.51
CA PHE A 180 5.46 -3.94 9.77
C PHE A 180 5.38 -3.07 11.04
N SER A 181 5.07 -1.78 10.93
CA SER A 181 4.88 -0.88 12.08
C SER A 181 3.73 -1.34 12.99
N GLY A 182 3.72 -0.89 14.24
CA GLY A 182 2.63 -1.20 15.18
C GLY A 182 2.60 -2.63 15.70
N ASN A 183 3.68 -3.38 15.57
CA ASN A 183 3.85 -4.72 16.13
C ASN A 183 4.50 -4.70 17.51
N LYS A 184 4.51 -5.83 18.22
CA LYS A 184 5.22 -5.92 19.51
C LYS A 184 6.70 -5.62 19.37
N LEU A 185 7.34 -6.04 18.29
CA LEU A 185 8.74 -5.76 17.99
C LEU A 185 9.05 -4.25 17.91
N THR A 186 8.05 -3.42 17.56
CA THR A 186 8.24 -1.96 17.42
C THR A 186 8.03 -1.19 18.72
N ARG A 187 7.50 -1.80 19.79
CA ARG A 187 7.18 -1.13 21.05
C ARG A 187 8.40 -0.70 21.88
N SER A 188 9.57 -1.24 21.58
CA SER A 188 10.81 -0.89 22.29
C SER A 188 11.43 0.45 21.90
N VAL A 189 10.93 1.07 20.82
CA VAL A 189 11.43 2.35 20.32
C VAL A 189 10.60 3.49 20.89
N GLN A 190 11.29 4.48 21.50
CA GLN A 190 10.63 5.68 22.03
C GLN A 190 10.02 6.50 20.87
N PRO A 191 8.77 6.94 21.01
CA PRO A 191 8.13 7.80 20.02
C PRO A 191 8.85 9.13 19.88
N VAL A 192 9.06 9.59 18.66
CA VAL A 192 9.64 10.92 18.36
C VAL A 192 8.56 12.00 18.38
N ILE A 193 7.31 11.60 18.35
CA ILE A 193 6.14 12.48 18.25
C ILE A 193 6.09 13.58 19.34
N ASP A 194 6.62 13.32 20.52
CA ASP A 194 6.58 14.28 21.65
C ASP A 194 7.44 15.53 21.38
N GLN A 195 8.35 15.48 20.44
CA GLN A 195 9.23 16.61 20.08
C GLN A 195 8.59 17.60 19.10
N MET A 196 7.44 17.23 18.48
CA MET A 196 6.78 18.08 17.50
C MET A 196 5.81 19.07 18.15
N THR A 197 5.77 20.29 17.60
CA THR A 197 4.80 21.33 17.99
C THR A 197 3.38 20.79 17.85
N SER A 198 2.62 20.86 18.94
CA SER A 198 1.20 20.54 18.94
C SER A 198 0.39 21.82 18.75
N VAL A 199 -0.63 21.76 17.93
CA VAL A 199 -1.56 22.85 17.65
C VAL A 199 -2.99 22.41 17.88
N SER A 200 -3.89 23.37 18.02
CA SER A 200 -5.32 23.18 18.19
C SER A 200 -6.06 23.31 16.85
N GLN A 201 -7.20 22.67 16.74
CA GLN A 201 -8.09 22.88 15.59
C GLN A 201 -8.58 24.33 15.45
N GLN A 202 -8.51 25.11 16.53
CA GLN A 202 -8.87 26.54 16.54
C GLN A 202 -7.79 27.44 15.96
N ASP A 203 -6.56 26.93 15.79
CA ASP A 203 -5.43 27.74 15.30
C ASP A 203 -5.45 27.93 13.78
N PHE A 204 -6.31 27.18 13.05
CA PHE A 204 -6.43 27.29 11.59
C PHE A 204 -7.87 27.07 11.12
N GLN A 205 -8.17 27.53 9.93
CA GLN A 205 -9.46 27.33 9.25
C GLN A 205 -9.29 26.33 8.10
N LEU A 206 -10.03 25.20 8.17
CA LEU A 206 -10.12 24.27 7.05
C LEU A 206 -10.82 24.92 5.86
N LYS A 207 -10.27 24.66 4.67
CA LYS A 207 -10.81 25.07 3.37
C LYS A 207 -11.24 23.83 2.57
N GLN A 208 -11.04 23.88 1.27
CA GLN A 208 -11.41 22.81 0.34
C GLN A 208 -10.65 21.51 0.61
N LYS A 209 -11.28 20.41 0.29
CA LYS A 209 -10.65 19.09 0.26
C LYS A 209 -9.69 19.03 -0.93
N LEU A 210 -8.43 18.66 -0.66
CA LEU A 210 -7.38 18.47 -1.66
C LEU A 210 -7.30 17.02 -2.13
N GLY A 211 -7.55 16.07 -1.23
CA GLY A 211 -7.48 14.66 -1.55
C GLY A 211 -8.06 13.77 -0.46
N GLU A 212 -8.27 12.51 -0.81
CA GLU A 212 -8.74 11.49 0.13
C GLU A 212 -8.10 10.15 -0.22
N GLY A 213 -7.50 9.51 0.77
CA GLY A 213 -6.90 8.19 0.67
C GLY A 213 -7.46 7.23 1.70
N ALA A 214 -6.87 6.04 1.76
CA ALA A 214 -7.25 5.01 2.71
C ALA A 214 -6.98 5.42 4.16
N SER A 215 -5.92 6.20 4.41
CA SER A 215 -5.50 6.61 5.76
C SER A 215 -6.12 7.91 6.25
N GLY A 216 -6.65 8.77 5.36
CA GLY A 216 -7.16 10.08 5.79
C GLY A 216 -7.71 10.96 4.68
N ILE A 217 -8.15 12.14 5.08
CA ILE A 217 -8.61 13.22 4.20
C ILE A 217 -7.65 14.38 4.33
N ILE A 218 -7.20 14.93 3.20
CA ILE A 218 -6.31 16.09 3.16
C ILE A 218 -7.14 17.32 2.77
N HIS A 219 -7.08 18.36 3.60
CA HIS A 219 -7.70 19.64 3.36
C HIS A 219 -6.63 20.73 3.21
N GLN A 220 -6.88 21.72 2.37
CA GLN A 220 -6.21 23.00 2.47
C GLN A 220 -6.71 23.70 3.73
N ALA A 221 -5.85 24.43 4.41
CA ALA A 221 -6.21 25.28 5.55
C ALA A 221 -5.37 26.56 5.55
N THR A 222 -5.80 27.55 6.34
CA THR A 222 -5.04 28.78 6.56
C THR A 222 -4.92 29.01 8.06
N TRP A 223 -3.74 29.41 8.54
CA TRP A 223 -3.54 29.77 9.91
C TRP A 223 -4.42 30.97 10.31
N LEU A 224 -5.10 30.82 11.43
CA LEU A 224 -5.77 31.92 12.16
C LEU A 224 -4.81 32.46 13.23
N THR A 225 -4.11 31.56 13.92
CA THR A 225 -3.10 31.88 14.93
C THR A 225 -1.91 30.95 14.71
N LYS A 226 -0.88 31.43 13.98
CA LYS A 226 0.33 30.66 13.73
C LYS A 226 1.27 30.70 14.94
N PRO A 227 1.67 29.53 15.51
CA PRO A 227 2.67 29.49 16.58
C PRO A 227 4.00 30.11 16.12
N ILE A 228 4.63 30.92 16.97
CA ILE A 228 5.90 31.62 16.66
C ILE A 228 7.03 30.63 16.30
N THR A 229 6.96 29.42 16.82
CA THR A 229 7.94 28.35 16.56
C THR A 229 7.80 27.71 15.19
N ILE A 230 6.75 28.03 14.44
CA ILE A 230 6.46 27.44 13.12
C ILE A 230 6.88 28.43 12.03
N ASP A 231 7.88 28.01 11.25
CA ASP A 231 8.27 28.68 10.00
C ASP A 231 7.58 27.97 8.82
N SER A 232 6.47 28.55 8.37
CA SER A 232 5.69 28.08 7.22
C SER A 232 4.91 29.23 6.61
N ASP A 233 4.43 29.04 5.38
CA ASP A 233 3.45 29.93 4.75
C ASP A 233 2.13 29.95 5.54
N ASP A 234 1.27 30.93 5.25
CA ASP A 234 -0.04 31.05 5.87
C ASP A 234 -1.01 29.95 5.43
N ASP A 235 -0.88 29.46 4.20
CA ASP A 235 -1.64 28.33 3.68
C ASP A 235 -0.88 27.01 3.92
N ILE A 236 -1.60 26.02 4.43
CA ILE A 236 -1.08 24.71 4.85
C ILE A 236 -1.97 23.59 4.33
N ALA A 237 -1.48 22.37 4.40
CA ALA A 237 -2.27 21.15 4.20
C ALA A 237 -2.48 20.43 5.55
N VAL A 238 -3.70 19.97 5.81
CA VAL A 238 -4.06 19.24 7.02
C VAL A 238 -4.57 17.85 6.64
N LYS A 239 -3.81 16.80 6.98
CA LYS A 239 -4.24 15.40 6.83
C LYS A 239 -4.94 14.96 8.10
N ILE A 240 -6.25 14.77 8.04
CA ILE A 240 -7.07 14.23 9.11
C ILE A 240 -7.18 12.72 8.92
N PHE A 241 -6.71 11.95 9.90
CA PHE A 241 -6.74 10.49 9.83
C PHE A 241 -8.14 9.93 10.01
N LYS A 242 -8.41 8.80 9.34
CA LYS A 242 -9.66 8.05 9.41
C LYS A 242 -9.48 6.81 10.29
N GLY A 243 -10.34 6.69 11.32
CA GLY A 243 -10.39 5.50 12.17
C GLY A 243 -9.13 5.24 12.99
N GLU A 244 -9.13 4.12 13.71
CA GLU A 244 -8.03 3.68 14.57
C GLU A 244 -6.98 2.87 13.79
N ILE A 245 -7.40 2.15 12.75
CA ILE A 245 -6.56 1.31 11.88
C ILE A 245 -6.84 1.65 10.43
N THR A 246 -5.76 1.87 9.66
CA THR A 246 -5.82 2.10 8.21
C THR A 246 -5.44 0.83 7.44
N SER A 247 -5.40 0.89 6.10
CA SER A 247 -4.90 -0.22 5.27
C SER A 247 -3.44 -0.59 5.57
N ASP A 248 -2.66 0.35 6.13
CA ASP A 248 -1.22 0.23 6.30
C ASP A 248 -0.78 0.20 7.77
N GLY A 249 -1.69 0.40 8.73
CA GLY A 249 -1.42 0.30 10.17
C GLY A 249 -2.05 1.41 11.00
N TYR A 250 -1.43 1.75 12.12
CA TYR A 250 -1.91 2.81 13.00
C TYR A 250 -1.46 4.19 12.50
N PRO A 251 -2.37 5.20 12.47
CA PRO A 251 -2.02 6.59 12.13
C PRO A 251 -0.87 7.17 12.96
N ILE A 252 -0.77 6.77 14.22
CA ILE A 252 0.31 7.23 15.11
C ILE A 252 1.69 6.73 14.66
N ASP A 253 1.78 5.54 14.05
CA ASP A 253 3.03 5.00 13.53
C ASP A 253 3.44 5.75 12.25
N GLU A 254 2.49 6.11 11.38
CA GLU A 254 2.75 6.97 10.23
C GLU A 254 3.40 8.28 10.66
N LEU A 255 2.81 8.94 11.65
CA LEU A 255 3.34 10.18 12.21
C LEU A 255 4.75 10.00 12.78
N ASN A 256 4.97 8.98 13.62
CA ASN A 256 6.28 8.72 14.20
C ASN A 256 7.36 8.44 13.14
N ASN A 257 7.05 7.65 12.11
CA ASN A 257 7.98 7.33 11.04
C ASN A 257 8.30 8.57 10.19
N CYS A 258 7.29 9.39 9.91
CA CYS A 258 7.49 10.66 9.19
C CYS A 258 8.45 11.59 9.95
N LEU A 259 8.27 11.73 11.26
CA LEU A 259 9.15 12.55 12.09
C LEU A 259 10.56 11.97 12.20
N GLN A 260 10.69 10.64 12.34
CA GLN A 260 11.99 9.98 12.38
C GLN A 260 12.74 10.11 11.04
N ALA A 261 12.03 10.17 9.92
CA ALA A 261 12.60 10.41 8.60
C ALA A 261 13.38 11.72 8.54
N GLY A 262 12.92 12.74 9.29
CA GLY A 262 13.53 14.07 9.27
C GLY A 262 13.27 14.84 7.98
N GLU A 263 13.89 15.99 7.83
CA GLU A 263 13.70 16.87 6.66
C GLU A 263 14.59 16.44 5.50
N HIS A 264 14.03 16.44 4.29
CA HIS A 264 14.75 16.27 3.04
C HIS A 264 14.05 17.07 1.94
N LYS A 265 14.82 17.66 1.00
CA LYS A 265 14.30 18.53 -0.07
C LYS A 265 13.22 17.91 -0.95
N ASN A 266 13.18 16.60 -1.02
CA ASN A 266 12.19 15.84 -1.80
C ASN A 266 11.10 15.18 -0.93
N LEU A 267 11.09 15.39 0.39
CA LEU A 267 10.01 14.95 1.27
C LEU A 267 9.03 16.10 1.52
N ILE A 268 7.74 15.74 1.61
CA ILE A 268 6.70 16.68 2.05
C ILE A 268 6.97 17.00 3.52
N LYS A 269 7.19 18.29 3.82
CA LYS A 269 7.53 18.73 5.16
C LYS A 269 6.32 18.70 6.08
N VAL A 270 6.48 18.02 7.23
CA VAL A 270 5.52 18.06 8.33
C VAL A 270 5.88 19.19 9.27
N ILE A 271 4.91 20.04 9.60
CA ILE A 271 5.10 21.30 10.33
C ILE A 271 4.66 21.15 11.78
N ALA A 272 3.48 20.53 12.01
CA ALA A 272 2.87 20.38 13.32
C ALA A 272 1.93 19.19 13.36
N LYS A 273 1.43 18.86 14.55
CA LYS A 273 0.43 17.82 14.77
C LYS A 273 -0.77 18.33 15.56
N ILE A 274 -1.91 17.69 15.36
CA ILE A 274 -3.01 17.67 16.33
C ILE A 274 -3.03 16.28 16.94
N MET A 275 -3.02 16.22 18.27
CA MET A 275 -3.20 14.97 19.02
C MET A 275 -4.15 15.22 20.18
N SER A 276 -5.42 14.92 19.96
CA SER A 276 -6.47 14.92 20.99
C SER A 276 -7.08 13.54 21.10
N LYS A 277 -7.94 13.32 22.12
CA LYS A 277 -8.69 12.06 22.26
C LYS A 277 -9.63 11.82 21.08
N GLU A 278 -10.05 12.87 20.39
CA GLU A 278 -11.07 12.83 19.35
C GLU A 278 -10.46 12.84 17.94
N GLN A 279 -9.24 13.36 17.80
CA GLN A 279 -8.66 13.57 16.46
C GLN A 279 -7.14 13.51 16.47
N LEU A 280 -6.60 12.76 15.50
CA LEU A 280 -5.21 12.81 15.10
C LEU A 280 -5.14 13.46 13.72
N ALA A 281 -4.26 14.45 13.56
CA ALA A 281 -4.00 15.07 12.27
C ALA A 281 -2.54 15.51 12.11
N LEU A 282 -2.07 15.55 10.87
CA LEU A 282 -0.79 16.10 10.45
C LEU A 282 -1.00 17.45 9.78
N ILE A 283 -0.19 18.41 10.14
CA ILE A 283 -0.10 19.70 9.45
C ILE A 283 1.19 19.71 8.64
N MET A 284 1.07 19.99 7.36
CA MET A 284 2.14 19.90 6.37
C MET A 284 2.22 21.18 5.55
N GLU A 285 3.36 21.45 4.94
CA GLU A 285 3.45 22.46 3.89
C GLU A 285 2.48 22.15 2.76
N LEU A 286 1.82 23.18 2.24
CA LEU A 286 0.94 23.06 1.10
C LEU A 286 1.78 22.85 -0.16
N ILE A 287 1.56 21.73 -0.84
CA ILE A 287 2.24 21.43 -2.09
C ILE A 287 1.80 22.46 -3.17
N PRO A 288 2.73 23.11 -3.86
CA PRO A 288 2.38 24.04 -4.91
C PRO A 288 1.55 23.41 -6.02
N GLN A 289 0.58 24.15 -6.58
CA GLN A 289 -0.36 23.66 -7.59
C GLN A 289 0.28 23.15 -8.89
N ARG A 290 1.54 23.50 -9.16
CA ARG A 290 2.29 22.99 -10.30
C ARG A 290 2.66 21.50 -10.21
N PHE A 291 2.57 20.92 -9.01
CA PHE A 291 2.84 19.50 -8.80
C PHE A 291 1.61 18.65 -9.08
N TYR A 292 1.80 17.51 -9.73
CA TYR A 292 0.77 16.52 -10.03
C TYR A 292 1.29 15.10 -9.74
N ASN A 293 0.42 14.14 -9.55
CA ASN A 293 0.83 12.73 -9.32
C ASN A 293 1.51 12.18 -10.57
N LEU A 294 2.68 11.58 -10.39
CA LEU A 294 3.47 10.99 -11.46
C LEU A 294 2.76 9.82 -12.16
N GLY A 295 1.96 9.06 -11.43
CA GLY A 295 1.20 7.92 -11.92
C GLY A 295 -0.16 7.79 -11.23
N LEU A 296 -0.88 6.75 -11.61
CA LEU A 296 -2.16 6.34 -11.04
C LEU A 296 -1.97 5.04 -10.24
N PRO A 297 -2.79 4.79 -9.21
CA PRO A 297 -2.66 3.58 -8.39
C PRO A 297 -2.80 2.31 -9.23
N PRO A 298 -2.29 1.18 -8.70
CA PRO A 298 -2.46 -0.13 -9.32
C PRO A 298 -3.92 -0.46 -9.61
N SER A 299 -4.16 -1.04 -10.76
CA SER A 299 -5.47 -1.57 -11.18
C SER A 299 -5.67 -3.01 -10.66
N LEU A 300 -6.88 -3.52 -10.79
CA LEU A 300 -7.18 -4.93 -10.51
C LEU A 300 -6.32 -5.88 -11.38
N THR A 301 -5.94 -5.45 -12.58
CA THR A 301 -5.12 -6.24 -13.50
C THR A 301 -3.63 -6.16 -13.14
N SER A 302 -3.12 -4.95 -12.86
CA SER A 302 -1.69 -4.74 -12.57
C SER A 302 -1.28 -5.21 -11.15
N CYS A 303 -2.23 -5.34 -10.22
CA CYS A 303 -2.08 -5.80 -8.84
C CYS A 303 -1.16 -4.94 -7.96
N THR A 304 0.14 -4.94 -8.25
CA THR A 304 1.19 -4.25 -7.49
C THR A 304 1.92 -3.19 -8.31
N ARG A 305 1.57 -3.00 -9.59
CA ARG A 305 2.25 -2.08 -10.48
C ARG A 305 1.37 -0.89 -10.82
N ASP A 306 1.93 0.29 -10.84
CA ASP A 306 1.24 1.52 -11.17
C ASP A 306 0.68 1.52 -12.59
N THR A 307 -0.32 2.36 -12.79
CA THR A 307 -0.89 2.62 -14.11
C THR A 307 -0.66 4.08 -14.50
N PHE A 308 -0.73 4.35 -15.81
CA PHE A 308 -0.48 5.70 -16.33
C PHE A 308 -1.55 6.06 -17.38
N PRO A 309 -1.90 7.35 -17.50
CA PRO A 309 -2.72 7.81 -18.61
C PRO A 309 -2.04 7.47 -19.95
N LYS A 310 -2.84 7.16 -20.99
CA LYS A 310 -2.30 6.85 -22.32
C LYS A 310 -1.46 7.97 -22.94
N SER A 311 -1.68 9.20 -22.50
CA SER A 311 -0.94 10.39 -22.93
C SER A 311 0.30 10.68 -22.08
N ALA A 312 0.56 9.89 -21.03
CA ALA A 312 1.71 10.12 -20.16
C ALA A 312 3.02 9.85 -20.93
N THR A 313 3.88 10.84 -20.94
CA THR A 313 5.20 10.78 -21.60
C THR A 313 6.23 11.49 -20.74
N LEU A 314 7.45 11.00 -20.75
CA LEU A 314 8.60 11.60 -20.06
C LEU A 314 9.82 11.57 -20.99
N THR A 315 10.69 12.56 -20.90
CA THR A 315 12.01 12.47 -21.50
C THR A 315 12.92 11.56 -20.66
N THR A 316 13.93 10.96 -21.26
CA THR A 316 14.91 10.16 -20.51
C THR A 316 15.57 10.97 -19.39
N SER A 317 15.86 12.26 -19.62
CA SER A 317 16.43 13.16 -18.62
C SER A 317 15.47 13.39 -17.44
N GLN A 318 14.15 13.52 -17.68
CA GLN A 318 13.15 13.60 -16.60
C GLN A 318 13.10 12.30 -15.78
N ILE A 319 13.14 11.13 -16.44
CA ILE A 319 13.18 9.85 -15.74
C ILE A 319 14.43 9.75 -14.86
N ILE A 320 15.62 10.12 -15.38
CA ILE A 320 16.86 10.14 -14.59
C ILE A 320 16.71 11.04 -13.36
N LYS A 321 16.19 12.26 -13.55
CA LYS A 321 16.03 13.22 -12.46
C LYS A 321 15.09 12.71 -11.38
N ILE A 322 13.96 12.10 -11.76
CA ILE A 322 12.97 11.50 -10.83
C ILE A 322 13.63 10.35 -10.07
N VAL A 323 14.26 9.40 -10.77
CA VAL A 323 14.85 8.21 -10.14
C VAL A 323 16.04 8.57 -9.25
N LEU A 324 16.86 9.54 -9.66
CA LEU A 324 17.95 10.08 -8.83
C LEU A 324 17.41 10.72 -7.54
N SER A 325 16.37 11.56 -7.67
CA SER A 325 15.73 12.22 -6.52
C SER A 325 15.12 11.19 -5.58
N MET A 326 14.45 10.16 -6.11
CA MET A 326 13.88 9.06 -5.31
C MET A 326 14.99 8.26 -4.61
N ALA A 327 16.04 7.87 -5.33
CA ALA A 327 17.16 7.13 -4.74
C ALA A 327 17.87 7.92 -3.61
N ASP A 328 18.05 9.24 -3.78
CA ASP A 328 18.62 10.12 -2.77
C ASP A 328 17.70 10.24 -1.53
N THR A 329 16.40 10.35 -1.76
CA THR A 329 15.40 10.34 -0.69
C THR A 329 15.41 9.03 0.10
N LEU A 330 15.41 7.89 -0.58
CA LEU A 330 15.45 6.57 0.06
C LEU A 330 16.76 6.33 0.81
N ARG A 331 17.90 6.81 0.27
CA ARG A 331 19.18 6.82 0.99
C ARG A 331 19.03 7.55 2.32
N HIS A 332 18.49 8.78 2.30
CA HIS A 332 18.25 9.60 3.48
C HIS A 332 17.33 8.88 4.50
N LEU A 333 16.23 8.27 4.06
CA LEU A 333 15.32 7.52 4.93
C LEU A 333 16.05 6.38 5.64
N HIS A 334 16.83 5.57 4.90
CA HIS A 334 17.57 4.44 5.48
C HIS A 334 18.69 4.87 6.42
N GLU A 335 19.35 6.01 6.17
CA GLU A 335 20.30 6.63 7.12
C GLU A 335 19.61 6.98 8.44
N ASN A 336 18.37 7.49 8.37
CA ASN A 336 17.51 7.78 9.52
C ASN A 336 16.75 6.56 10.08
N LYS A 337 17.07 5.34 9.58
CA LYS A 337 16.47 4.10 10.04
C LYS A 337 14.96 4.01 9.82
N VAL A 338 14.49 4.53 8.70
CA VAL A 338 13.11 4.42 8.23
C VAL A 338 13.10 3.73 6.88
N SER A 339 12.21 2.75 6.68
CA SER A 339 11.79 2.27 5.36
C SER A 339 10.47 2.91 5.01
N HIS A 340 10.27 3.24 3.74
CA HIS A 340 9.01 3.84 3.28
C HIS A 340 7.90 2.79 3.08
N GLY A 341 8.25 1.65 2.49
CA GLY A 341 7.34 0.53 2.29
C GLY A 341 6.28 0.70 1.20
N ASP A 342 6.22 1.90 0.55
CA ASP A 342 5.17 2.21 -0.45
C ASP A 342 5.69 3.10 -1.59
N ILE A 343 6.79 2.66 -2.21
CA ILE A 343 7.48 3.37 -3.29
C ILE A 343 6.73 3.15 -4.59
N TYR A 344 5.96 4.17 -5.01
CA TYR A 344 5.08 4.15 -6.17
C TYR A 344 5.04 5.50 -6.88
N ALA A 345 4.76 5.49 -8.18
CA ALA A 345 4.54 6.72 -8.94
C ALA A 345 3.28 7.46 -8.47
N HIS A 346 2.23 6.76 -8.06
CA HIS A 346 1.00 7.41 -7.55
C HIS A 346 1.19 8.08 -6.18
N ASN A 347 2.23 7.73 -5.42
CA ASN A 347 2.63 8.39 -4.17
C ASN A 347 3.72 9.47 -4.39
N THR A 348 4.10 9.68 -5.64
CA THR A 348 5.15 10.62 -6.04
C THR A 348 4.52 11.78 -6.79
N MET A 349 4.79 13.00 -6.36
CA MET A 349 4.35 14.20 -7.06
C MET A 349 5.52 14.82 -7.82
N VAL A 350 5.26 15.28 -9.02
CA VAL A 350 6.27 15.93 -9.88
C VAL A 350 5.72 17.21 -10.50
N ASP A 351 6.61 18.13 -10.86
CA ASP A 351 6.29 19.27 -11.71
C ASP A 351 6.81 19.05 -13.16
N GLU A 352 6.54 20.00 -14.06
CA GLU A 352 6.96 19.95 -15.47
C GLU A 352 8.48 19.81 -15.64
N ASN A 353 9.25 20.29 -14.67
CA ASN A 353 10.72 20.21 -14.65
C ASN A 353 11.22 18.92 -13.99
N ALA A 354 10.34 17.95 -13.70
CA ALA A 354 10.65 16.73 -12.96
C ALA A 354 11.27 16.97 -11.57
N ASN A 355 10.98 18.10 -10.93
CA ASN A 355 11.20 18.24 -9.49
C ASN A 355 10.21 17.33 -8.78
N MET A 356 10.66 16.62 -7.75
CA MET A 356 9.89 15.55 -7.10
C MET A 356 9.60 15.90 -5.64
N LEU A 357 8.39 15.59 -5.19
CA LEU A 357 8.01 15.51 -3.78
C LEU A 357 7.45 14.10 -3.49
N PHE A 358 7.85 13.55 -2.36
CA PHE A 358 7.47 12.21 -1.93
C PHE A 358 6.91 12.27 -0.51
N GLY A 359 5.88 11.51 -0.23
CA GLY A 359 5.22 11.52 1.07
C GLY A 359 4.41 10.23 1.27
N ASP A 360 3.39 10.29 2.13
CA ASP A 360 2.54 9.18 2.55
C ASP A 360 3.30 8.03 3.25
N PHE A 361 3.63 8.28 4.51
CA PHE A 361 4.37 7.35 5.37
C PHE A 361 3.47 6.26 6.00
N GLY A 362 2.28 6.02 5.48
CA GLY A 362 1.34 5.03 6.02
C GLY A 362 1.95 3.63 6.15
N ALA A 363 2.71 3.20 5.15
CA ALA A 363 3.39 1.90 5.14
C ALA A 363 4.82 1.93 5.71
N ALA A 364 5.29 3.09 6.18
CA ALA A 364 6.65 3.22 6.68
C ALA A 364 6.89 2.40 7.95
N SER A 365 8.12 1.95 8.13
CA SER A 365 8.50 1.13 9.29
C SER A 365 9.86 1.55 9.85
N ASN A 366 9.97 1.54 11.19
CA ASN A 366 11.19 1.88 11.91
C ASN A 366 12.18 0.71 11.86
N LEU A 367 13.33 0.90 11.23
CA LEU A 367 14.35 -0.13 11.05
C LEU A 367 15.22 -0.36 12.30
N LYS A 368 15.19 0.53 13.32
CA LYS A 368 15.96 0.35 14.56
C LYS A 368 15.57 -0.93 15.32
N VAL A 369 14.35 -1.43 15.08
CA VAL A 369 13.84 -2.65 15.73
C VAL A 369 14.39 -3.94 15.11
N LEU A 370 14.98 -3.87 13.92
CA LEU A 370 15.51 -5.01 13.21
C LEU A 370 16.99 -5.23 13.50
N PRO A 371 17.47 -6.49 13.52
CA PRO A 371 18.90 -6.80 13.48
C PRO A 371 19.59 -6.17 12.27
N ALA A 372 20.88 -5.86 12.38
CA ALA A 372 21.64 -5.19 11.31
C ALA A 372 21.58 -5.92 9.96
N THR A 373 21.53 -7.26 9.97
CA THR A 373 21.37 -8.10 8.77
C THR A 373 20.03 -7.86 8.08
N GLN A 374 18.94 -7.80 8.86
CA GLN A 374 17.59 -7.53 8.34
C GLN A 374 17.42 -6.07 7.91
N GLN A 375 18.08 -5.08 8.58
CA GLN A 375 18.09 -3.69 8.11
C GLN A 375 18.72 -3.60 6.72
N LYS A 376 19.84 -4.29 6.47
CA LYS A 376 20.47 -4.34 5.15
C LYS A 376 19.58 -5.03 4.10
N ALA A 377 18.93 -6.11 4.49
CA ALA A 377 18.00 -6.83 3.60
C ALA A 377 16.77 -5.98 3.28
N MET A 378 16.26 -5.19 4.24
CA MET A 378 15.17 -4.24 3.99
C MET A 378 15.56 -3.16 2.97
N GLN A 379 16.82 -2.68 3.00
CA GLN A 379 17.33 -1.78 1.96
C GLN A 379 17.24 -2.43 0.57
N ALA A 380 17.61 -3.70 0.45
CA ALA A 380 17.55 -4.41 -0.83
C ALA A 380 16.11 -4.61 -1.33
N ILE A 381 15.13 -4.79 -0.42
CA ILE A 381 13.70 -4.81 -0.76
C ILE A 381 13.27 -3.46 -1.37
N GLU A 382 13.64 -2.34 -0.76
CA GLU A 382 13.28 -1.02 -1.28
C GLU A 382 14.07 -0.61 -2.53
N VAL A 383 15.28 -1.11 -2.70
CA VAL A 383 16.01 -1.01 -3.98
C VAL A 383 15.22 -1.71 -5.09
N ARG A 384 14.62 -2.86 -4.81
CA ARG A 384 13.73 -3.53 -5.79
C ARG A 384 12.48 -2.71 -6.08
N ALA A 385 11.87 -2.08 -5.08
CA ALA A 385 10.73 -1.19 -5.30
C ALA A 385 11.10 0.00 -6.20
N LEU A 386 12.29 0.58 -6.02
CA LEU A 386 12.83 1.60 -6.92
C LEU A 386 13.04 1.03 -8.34
N GLY A 387 13.50 -0.22 -8.47
CA GLY A 387 13.59 -0.93 -9.75
C GLY A 387 12.23 -1.11 -10.41
N CYS A 388 11.18 -1.43 -9.65
CA CYS A 388 9.81 -1.52 -10.14
C CYS A 388 9.30 -0.15 -10.62
N LEU A 389 9.52 0.92 -9.85
CA LEU A 389 9.19 2.28 -10.29
C LEU A 389 9.88 2.63 -11.61
N LEU A 390 11.16 2.35 -11.73
CA LEU A 390 11.91 2.60 -12.95
C LEU A 390 11.39 1.77 -14.14
N ASP A 391 11.05 0.50 -13.93
CA ASP A 391 10.43 -0.37 -14.93
C ASP A 391 9.06 0.14 -15.39
N ASP A 392 8.28 0.79 -14.51
CA ASP A 392 7.02 1.45 -14.84
C ASP A 392 7.21 2.76 -15.63
N LEU A 393 8.30 3.49 -15.37
CA LEU A 393 8.57 4.79 -16.02
C LEU A 393 9.24 4.65 -17.40
N LEU A 394 10.06 3.63 -17.61
CA LEU A 394 10.79 3.46 -18.87
C LEU A 394 9.91 3.40 -20.12
N PRO A 395 8.73 2.72 -20.11
CA PRO A 395 7.82 2.71 -21.25
C PRO A 395 7.23 4.07 -21.62
N LEU A 396 7.29 5.06 -20.71
CA LEU A 396 6.81 6.42 -20.94
C LEU A 396 7.84 7.30 -21.69
N SER A 397 9.04 6.78 -21.94
CA SER A 397 10.11 7.54 -22.59
C SER A 397 9.73 7.92 -24.01
N LEU A 398 9.80 9.21 -24.34
CA LEU A 398 9.53 9.77 -25.66
C LEU A 398 10.56 9.35 -26.72
N HIS A 399 11.78 9.09 -26.30
CA HIS A 399 12.89 8.69 -27.15
C HIS A 399 13.33 7.29 -26.74
N LEU A 400 12.67 6.31 -27.32
CA LEU A 400 13.09 4.93 -27.22
C LEU A 400 14.46 4.81 -27.91
N GLU A 401 15.44 4.29 -27.15
CA GLU A 401 16.57 3.53 -27.69
C GLU A 401 17.85 4.30 -28.04
N ASN A 402 18.95 3.73 -27.58
CA ASN A 402 20.33 4.01 -27.95
C ASN A 402 21.03 5.25 -27.38
N THR A 403 20.42 6.00 -26.44
CA THR A 403 21.22 6.96 -25.69
C THR A 403 21.94 6.26 -24.53
N ALA A 404 23.18 6.70 -24.23
CA ALA A 404 23.93 6.19 -23.07
C ALA A 404 23.12 6.33 -21.77
N GLN A 405 22.31 7.37 -21.65
CA GLN A 405 21.40 7.63 -20.54
C GLN A 405 20.30 6.55 -20.39
N TYR A 406 19.64 6.18 -21.48
CA TYR A 406 18.61 5.14 -21.46
C TYR A 406 19.21 3.77 -21.12
N GLN A 407 20.36 3.43 -21.69
CA GLN A 407 21.08 2.19 -21.38
C GLN A 407 21.51 2.14 -19.89
N ALA A 408 21.95 3.27 -19.32
CA ALA A 408 22.27 3.34 -17.90
C ALA A 408 21.04 3.05 -17.02
N LEU A 409 19.87 3.57 -17.37
CA LEU A 409 18.61 3.29 -16.66
C LEU A 409 18.22 1.80 -16.74
N LEU A 410 18.36 1.17 -17.91
CA LEU A 410 18.11 -0.27 -18.07
C LEU A 410 19.03 -1.11 -17.17
N ILE A 411 20.33 -0.81 -17.14
CA ILE A 411 21.31 -1.50 -16.29
C ILE A 411 20.93 -1.32 -14.79
N ILE A 412 20.57 -0.12 -14.38
CA ILE A 412 20.16 0.14 -13.00
C ILE A 412 18.90 -0.66 -12.67
N LYS A 413 17.89 -0.63 -13.53
CA LYS A 413 16.66 -1.42 -13.37
C LYS A 413 16.96 -2.90 -13.14
N GLU A 414 17.74 -3.51 -14.04
CA GLU A 414 18.11 -4.92 -13.94
C GLU A 414 18.84 -5.25 -12.63
N ARG A 415 19.77 -4.39 -12.21
CA ARG A 415 20.51 -4.57 -10.95
C ARG A 415 19.61 -4.42 -9.73
N CYS A 416 18.64 -3.50 -9.76
CA CYS A 416 17.67 -3.30 -8.68
C CYS A 416 16.70 -4.48 -8.55
N MET A 417 16.34 -5.12 -9.67
CA MET A 417 15.31 -6.18 -9.72
C MET A 417 15.89 -7.60 -9.62
N GLN A 418 17.18 -7.75 -9.28
CA GLN A 418 17.80 -9.08 -9.12
C GLN A 418 17.11 -9.91 -8.04
N ALA A 419 16.92 -11.22 -8.30
CA ALA A 419 16.31 -12.15 -7.35
C ALA A 419 17.13 -12.28 -6.05
N ASP A 420 18.45 -12.24 -6.17
CA ASP A 420 19.37 -12.31 -5.03
C ASP A 420 19.54 -10.92 -4.40
N THR A 421 18.91 -10.70 -3.26
CA THR A 421 18.96 -9.43 -2.53
C THR A 421 20.37 -9.04 -2.06
N PHE A 422 21.28 -10.00 -1.90
CA PHE A 422 22.66 -9.71 -1.51
C PHE A 422 23.49 -9.07 -2.64
N LYS A 423 23.04 -9.19 -3.90
CA LYS A 423 23.67 -8.59 -5.07
C LYS A 423 23.06 -7.24 -5.45
N SER A 424 21.99 -6.82 -4.78
CA SER A 424 21.36 -5.54 -5.04
C SER A 424 22.34 -4.38 -4.76
N PRO A 425 22.33 -3.32 -5.60
CA PRO A 425 23.13 -2.13 -5.34
C PRO A 425 22.63 -1.42 -4.07
N THR A 426 23.47 -0.60 -3.45
CA THR A 426 23.01 0.33 -2.40
C THR A 426 22.44 1.59 -3.04
N PHE A 427 21.60 2.34 -2.30
CA PHE A 427 21.12 3.65 -2.76
C PHE A 427 22.27 4.62 -3.05
N ILE A 428 23.35 4.57 -2.26
CA ILE A 428 24.58 5.35 -2.53
C ILE A 428 25.11 5.07 -3.92
N ALA A 429 25.30 3.79 -4.26
CA ALA A 429 25.83 3.39 -5.57
C ALA A 429 24.90 3.78 -6.72
N ILE A 430 23.57 3.71 -6.53
CA ILE A 430 22.59 4.14 -7.54
C ILE A 430 22.69 5.67 -7.75
N VAL A 431 22.74 6.45 -6.67
CA VAL A 431 22.87 7.91 -6.72
C VAL A 431 24.16 8.33 -7.44
N GLU A 432 25.29 7.71 -7.12
CA GLU A 432 26.58 7.97 -7.79
C GLU A 432 26.53 7.64 -9.27
N GLN A 433 25.95 6.50 -9.63
CA GLN A 433 25.81 6.09 -11.03
C GLN A 433 24.90 7.02 -11.84
N LEU A 434 23.80 7.53 -11.24
CA LEU A 434 22.88 8.42 -11.94
C LEU A 434 23.39 9.86 -12.06
N LYS A 435 24.17 10.36 -11.08
CA LYS A 435 24.71 11.73 -11.09
C LYS A 435 25.57 12.05 -12.32
N VAL A 436 26.21 11.08 -12.92
CA VAL A 436 27.05 11.31 -14.12
C VAL A 436 26.22 11.50 -15.40
N HIS A 437 24.90 11.33 -15.32
CA HIS A 437 23.98 11.43 -16.47
C HIS A 437 23.01 12.63 -16.38
N VAL A 438 23.11 13.45 -15.32
CA VAL A 438 22.27 14.65 -15.11
C VAL A 438 22.89 15.90 -15.70
#